data_c7da3e55b49d269cdabadbed3f06f745
#
_entry.id   c7da3e55b49d269cdabadbed3f06f745
#
_cell.length_a   1.000
_cell.length_b   1.000
_cell.length_c   1.000
_cell.angle_alpha   90.00
_cell.angle_beta   90.00
_cell.angle_gamma   90.00
#
_symmetry.space_group_name_H-M   'P 1'
#
loop_
_entity.id
_entity.type
_entity.pdbx_description
1 polymer ?
#
loop_
_entity_poly.entity_id
_entity_poly.type
_entity_poly.pdbx_seq_one_letter_code
_entity_poly.pdbx_strand_id
1 'polypeptide(L)'
;MSRLQLALNVDDLEASVAFYSKLFATEPAKVKPGYANFAVAEPPLKLVLIEKRGSGGSINHLGVEVPDTAEVEAQQERLAQAGFATVEERGVECCYAAQDKFWVENTPNGEAWEVYTVLGDSPQACDGSRCCEVSAGC
;
A
#
# COMPACT_ATOMS: atom_id res chain seq x y z
N MET A 1 15.34 3.12 -5.21
CA MET A 1 15.27 1.67 -4.96
C MET A 1 13.83 1.29 -4.64
N SER A 2 13.35 0.23 -5.22
CA SER A 2 11.98 -0.23 -4.96
C SER A 2 11.92 -1.12 -3.72
N ARG A 3 10.74 -1.23 -3.13
CA ARG A 3 10.47 -2.14 -2.02
C ARG A 3 9.07 -2.73 -2.12
N LEU A 4 8.91 -3.91 -1.55
CA LEU A 4 7.60 -4.55 -1.48
C LEU A 4 6.74 -3.85 -0.44
N GLN A 5 5.45 -3.68 -0.75
CA GLN A 5 4.44 -3.25 0.21
C GLN A 5 3.52 -4.42 0.55
N LEU A 6 3.29 -4.62 1.84
CA LEU A 6 2.32 -5.57 2.34
C LEU A 6 1.34 -4.81 3.22
N ALA A 7 0.07 -4.77 2.81
CA ALA A 7 -0.99 -4.14 3.60
C ALA A 7 -1.87 -5.22 4.22
N LEU A 8 -1.84 -5.31 5.53
CA LEU A 8 -2.58 -6.30 6.32
C LEU A 8 -3.76 -5.66 7.02
N ASN A 9 -4.87 -6.38 7.05
CA ASN A 9 -5.97 -6.07 7.94
C ASN A 9 -5.64 -6.57 9.34
N VAL A 10 -5.92 -5.77 10.35
CA VAL A 10 -5.70 -6.14 11.75
C VAL A 10 -6.96 -5.84 12.58
N ASP A 11 -7.20 -6.64 13.61
CA ASP A 11 -8.35 -6.42 14.48
C ASP A 11 -8.11 -5.33 15.52
N ASP A 12 -6.87 -5.21 16.00
CA ASP A 12 -6.45 -4.26 17.02
C ASP A 12 -5.15 -3.61 16.59
N LEU A 13 -5.24 -2.36 16.17
CA LEU A 13 -4.09 -1.63 15.63
C LEU A 13 -2.98 -1.48 16.67
N GLU A 14 -3.32 -1.10 17.89
CA GLU A 14 -2.34 -0.88 18.96
C GLU A 14 -1.53 -2.14 19.26
N ALA A 15 -2.22 -3.27 19.41
CA ALA A 15 -1.57 -4.56 19.65
C ALA A 15 -0.68 -4.96 18.47
N SER A 16 -1.13 -4.71 17.25
CA SER A 16 -0.37 -5.03 16.03
C SER A 16 0.86 -4.16 15.87
N VAL A 17 0.76 -2.86 16.16
CA VAL A 17 1.91 -1.94 16.16
C VAL A 17 2.96 -2.43 17.17
N ALA A 18 2.54 -2.78 18.37
CA ALA A 18 3.46 -3.29 19.40
C ALA A 18 4.16 -4.56 18.94
N PHE A 19 3.42 -5.49 18.33
CA PHE A 19 3.99 -6.74 17.84
C PHE A 19 5.02 -6.51 16.73
N TYR A 20 4.65 -5.75 15.69
CA TYR A 20 5.53 -5.56 14.54
C TYR A 20 6.72 -4.66 14.84
N SER A 21 6.59 -3.72 15.77
CA SER A 21 7.73 -2.93 16.24
C SER A 21 8.82 -3.82 16.82
N LYS A 22 8.44 -4.86 17.57
CA LYS A 22 9.36 -5.82 18.14
C LYS A 22 9.89 -6.79 17.08
N LEU A 23 9.00 -7.29 16.23
CA LEU A 23 9.39 -8.26 15.20
C LEU A 23 10.46 -7.71 14.28
N PHE A 24 10.32 -6.47 13.84
CA PHE A 24 11.24 -5.83 12.90
C PHE A 24 12.24 -4.88 13.56
N ALA A 25 12.20 -4.77 14.88
CA ALA A 25 13.07 -3.85 15.63
C ALA A 25 13.04 -2.43 15.06
N THR A 26 11.84 -1.95 14.74
CA THR A 26 11.63 -0.69 14.03
C THR A 26 10.37 -0.02 14.57
N GLU A 27 10.43 1.27 14.85
CA GLU A 27 9.23 2.02 15.22
C GLU A 27 8.40 2.34 13.97
N PRO A 28 7.07 2.50 14.12
CA PRO A 28 6.26 2.88 12.96
C PRO A 28 6.68 4.23 12.40
N ALA A 29 6.66 4.36 11.08
CA ALA A 29 6.98 5.61 10.39
C ALA A 29 5.80 6.57 10.41
N LYS A 30 4.58 6.04 10.45
CA LYS A 30 3.35 6.84 10.48
C LYS A 30 2.29 6.09 11.27
N VAL A 31 1.56 6.82 12.14
CA VAL A 31 0.40 6.30 12.87
C VAL A 31 -0.72 7.32 12.74
N LYS A 32 -1.88 6.85 12.31
CA LYS A 32 -3.10 7.62 12.16
C LYS A 32 -4.27 6.79 12.72
N PRO A 33 -5.45 7.38 12.94
CA PRO A 33 -6.60 6.60 13.40
C PRO A 33 -6.89 5.43 12.45
N GLY A 34 -6.83 4.21 12.98
CA GLY A 34 -7.07 3.00 12.20
C GLY A 34 -5.98 2.61 11.22
N TYR A 35 -4.83 3.27 11.26
CA TYR A 35 -3.76 3.08 10.26
C TYR A 35 -2.38 3.23 10.86
N ALA A 36 -1.46 2.38 10.45
CA ALA A 36 -0.03 2.56 10.76
C ALA A 36 0.80 2.00 9.61
N ASN A 37 2.01 2.53 9.44
CA ASN A 37 2.97 1.90 8.53
C ASN A 37 4.37 1.88 9.11
N PHE A 38 5.17 0.94 8.62
CA PHE A 38 6.55 0.74 8.98
C PHE A 38 7.41 0.80 7.73
N ALA A 39 8.50 1.53 7.80
CA ALA A 39 9.53 1.54 6.76
C ALA A 39 10.67 0.64 7.23
N VAL A 40 10.60 -0.65 6.90
CA VAL A 40 11.62 -1.62 7.27
C VAL A 40 12.76 -1.54 6.27
N ALA A 41 14.01 -1.45 6.77
CA ALA A 41 15.19 -1.35 5.91
C ALA A 41 15.68 -2.73 5.45
N GLU A 42 15.64 -3.72 6.34
CA GLU A 42 16.16 -5.06 6.08
C GLU A 42 15.19 -6.12 6.60
N PRO A 43 14.51 -6.87 5.71
CA PRO A 43 14.48 -6.66 4.25
C PRO A 43 13.72 -5.39 3.86
N PRO A 44 13.96 -4.83 2.68
CA PRO A 44 13.23 -3.63 2.23
C PRO A 44 11.72 -3.92 2.13
N LEU A 45 10.96 -3.36 3.05
CA LEU A 45 9.53 -3.64 3.16
C LEU A 45 8.80 -2.41 3.69
N LYS A 46 7.70 -2.05 3.04
CA LYS A 46 6.71 -1.16 3.62
C LYS A 46 5.57 -2.03 4.16
N LEU A 47 5.45 -2.08 5.47
CA LEU A 47 4.35 -2.80 6.12
C LEU A 47 3.26 -1.80 6.48
N VAL A 48 2.06 -2.04 6.00
CA VAL A 48 0.88 -1.21 6.28
C VAL A 48 -0.10 -2.03 7.11
N LEU A 49 -0.59 -1.44 8.19
CA LEU A 49 -1.60 -2.04 9.07
C LEU A 49 -2.87 -1.21 8.98
N ILE A 50 -3.97 -1.85 8.63
CA ILE A 50 -5.28 -1.22 8.50
C ILE A 50 -6.23 -1.91 9.47
N GLU A 51 -6.76 -1.15 10.43
CA GLU A 51 -7.70 -1.73 11.40
C GLU A 51 -9.02 -2.04 10.69
N LYS A 52 -9.34 -3.31 10.62
CA LYS A 52 -10.58 -3.81 10.05
C LYS A 52 -11.00 -5.01 10.89
N ARG A 53 -11.79 -4.72 11.94
CA ARG A 53 -12.20 -5.73 12.91
C ARG A 53 -12.98 -6.85 12.22
N GLY A 54 -12.63 -8.08 12.57
CA GLY A 54 -13.22 -9.29 11.98
C GLY A 54 -12.45 -9.81 10.77
N SER A 55 -11.49 -9.04 10.23
CA SER A 55 -10.67 -9.45 9.08
C SER A 55 -9.19 -9.57 9.43
N GLY A 56 -8.86 -9.51 10.71
CA GLY A 56 -7.47 -9.54 11.17
C GLY A 56 -6.70 -10.73 10.65
N GLY A 57 -5.48 -10.49 10.16
CA GLY A 57 -4.62 -11.49 9.56
C GLY A 57 -4.82 -11.70 8.07
N SER A 58 -5.83 -11.07 7.46
CA SER A 58 -6.02 -11.14 6.02
C SER A 58 -5.22 -10.07 5.29
N ILE A 59 -4.94 -10.32 4.00
CA ILE A 59 -4.25 -9.34 3.15
C ILE A 59 -5.28 -8.33 2.64
N ASN A 60 -5.02 -7.04 2.84
CA ASN A 60 -5.83 -5.98 2.26
C ASN A 60 -5.43 -5.77 0.79
N HIS A 61 -4.17 -5.50 0.55
CA HIS A 61 -3.60 -5.42 -0.80
C HIS A 61 -2.08 -5.56 -0.74
N LEU A 62 -1.48 -5.69 -1.91
CA LEU A 62 -0.05 -5.83 -2.09
C LEU A 62 0.43 -4.74 -3.04
N GLY A 63 1.70 -4.39 -3.00
CA GLY A 63 2.21 -3.38 -3.90
C GLY A 63 3.72 -3.38 -4.02
N VAL A 64 4.18 -2.60 -4.98
CA VAL A 64 5.59 -2.28 -5.16
C VAL A 64 5.71 -0.76 -5.15
N GLU A 65 6.44 -0.24 -4.18
CA GLU A 65 6.75 1.19 -4.13
C GLU A 65 8.03 1.43 -4.94
N VAL A 66 7.95 2.38 -5.87
CA VAL A 66 9.08 2.74 -6.74
C VAL A 66 9.49 4.19 -6.49
N PRO A 67 10.71 4.59 -6.89
CA PRO A 67 11.26 5.90 -6.49
C PRO A 67 10.53 7.11 -7.04
N ASP A 68 9.96 7.02 -8.24
CA ASP A 68 9.36 8.17 -8.91
C ASP A 68 8.30 7.77 -9.93
N THR A 69 7.59 8.77 -10.46
CA THR A 69 6.53 8.56 -11.45
C THR A 69 7.07 7.97 -12.76
N ALA A 70 8.27 8.33 -13.17
CA ALA A 70 8.87 7.75 -14.38
C ALA A 70 9.02 6.24 -14.25
N GLU A 71 9.36 5.75 -13.05
CA GLU A 71 9.46 4.31 -12.82
C GLU A 71 8.07 3.64 -12.79
N VAL A 72 7.04 4.32 -12.27
CA VAL A 72 5.65 3.84 -12.35
C VAL A 72 5.27 3.64 -13.82
N GLU A 73 5.55 4.64 -14.66
CA GLU A 73 5.25 4.58 -16.08
C GLU A 73 6.02 3.46 -16.80
N ALA A 74 7.29 3.29 -16.48
CA ALA A 74 8.13 2.25 -17.07
C ALA A 74 7.60 0.85 -16.74
N GLN A 75 7.19 0.63 -15.49
CA GLN A 75 6.61 -0.66 -15.09
C GLN A 75 5.26 -0.89 -15.76
N GLN A 76 4.43 0.16 -15.87
CA GLN A 76 3.14 0.04 -16.56
C GLN A 76 3.32 -0.34 -18.02
N GLU A 77 4.27 0.28 -18.70
CA GLU A 77 4.60 -0.04 -20.11
C GLU A 77 5.11 -1.48 -20.26
N ARG A 78 5.98 -1.90 -19.35
CA ARG A 78 6.49 -3.28 -19.36
C ARG A 78 5.35 -4.29 -19.23
N LEU A 79 4.42 -4.02 -18.32
CA LEU A 79 3.26 -4.91 -18.11
C LEU A 79 2.30 -4.89 -19.29
N ALA A 80 2.07 -3.72 -19.90
CA ALA A 80 1.24 -3.62 -21.11
C ALA A 80 1.81 -4.47 -22.24
N GLN A 81 3.13 -4.44 -22.44
CA GLN A 81 3.80 -5.27 -23.45
C GLN A 81 3.69 -6.77 -23.14
N ALA A 82 3.58 -7.11 -21.86
CA ALA A 82 3.39 -8.50 -21.43
C ALA A 82 1.92 -8.95 -21.46
N GLY A 83 1.00 -8.08 -21.90
CA GLY A 83 -0.41 -8.41 -22.04
C GLY A 83 -1.27 -8.13 -20.82
N PHE A 84 -0.75 -7.43 -19.83
CA PHE A 84 -1.54 -7.07 -18.63
C PHE A 84 -2.41 -5.84 -18.88
N ALA A 85 -3.63 -5.87 -18.35
CA ALA A 85 -4.48 -4.69 -18.25
C ALA A 85 -4.22 -4.02 -16.91
N THR A 86 -4.18 -2.69 -16.91
CA THR A 86 -3.95 -1.89 -15.70
C THR A 86 -4.92 -0.72 -15.62
N VAL A 87 -5.14 -0.23 -14.39
CA VAL A 87 -5.93 0.98 -14.14
C VAL A 87 -5.04 2.03 -13.52
N GLU A 88 -4.83 3.13 -14.23
CA GLU A 88 -3.96 4.21 -13.80
C GLU A 88 -4.71 5.20 -12.92
N GLU A 89 -4.04 5.67 -11.86
CA GLU A 89 -4.51 6.75 -11.01
C GLU A 89 -3.36 7.74 -10.77
N ARG A 90 -3.62 9.03 -10.99
CA ARG A 90 -2.60 10.08 -10.87
C ARG A 90 -2.98 11.09 -9.80
N GLY A 91 -2.01 11.42 -8.95
CA GLY A 91 -2.19 12.42 -7.92
C GLY A 91 -3.29 12.10 -6.92
N VAL A 92 -3.61 10.82 -6.75
CA VAL A 92 -4.67 10.39 -5.83
C VAL A 92 -4.18 10.37 -4.40
N GLU A 93 -5.09 10.57 -3.46
CA GLU A 93 -4.79 10.46 -2.05
C GLU A 93 -5.25 9.10 -1.53
N CYS A 94 -4.29 8.32 -1.01
CA CYS A 94 -4.55 6.99 -0.48
C CYS A 94 -3.62 6.75 0.70
N CYS A 95 -4.17 6.19 1.77
CA CYS A 95 -3.38 5.83 2.95
C CYS A 95 -2.52 7.00 3.46
N TYR A 96 -3.11 8.20 3.52
CA TYR A 96 -2.47 9.41 4.03
C TYR A 96 -1.25 9.86 3.21
N ALA A 97 -1.27 9.59 1.91
CA ALA A 97 -0.22 10.02 0.99
C ALA A 97 -0.79 10.34 -0.39
N ALA A 98 -0.26 11.38 -1.02
CA ALA A 98 -0.55 11.66 -2.43
C ALA A 98 0.34 10.74 -3.27
N GLN A 99 -0.24 10.09 -4.27
CA GLN A 99 0.43 9.04 -5.03
C GLN A 99 0.10 9.08 -6.52
N ASP A 100 1.07 8.66 -7.34
CA ASP A 100 0.84 8.22 -8.70
C ASP A 100 0.97 6.70 -8.71
N LYS A 101 0.05 6.00 -9.36
CA LYS A 101 0.01 4.54 -9.32
C LYS A 101 -0.73 3.93 -10.49
N PHE A 102 -0.64 2.61 -10.60
CA PHE A 102 -1.60 1.82 -11.35
C PHE A 102 -1.91 0.53 -10.59
N TRP A 103 -3.10 0.02 -10.83
CA TRP A 103 -3.55 -1.27 -10.32
C TRP A 103 -3.46 -2.31 -11.44
N VAL A 104 -3.05 -3.52 -11.09
CA VAL A 104 -3.00 -4.65 -12.02
C VAL A 104 -4.36 -5.34 -12.02
N GLU A 105 -4.91 -5.55 -13.21
CA GLU A 105 -6.20 -6.21 -13.37
C GLU A 105 -6.05 -7.72 -13.56
N ASN A 106 -7.15 -8.45 -13.32
CA ASN A 106 -7.28 -9.86 -13.61
C ASN A 106 -6.25 -10.75 -12.90
N THR A 107 -5.94 -10.41 -11.65
CA THR A 107 -5.11 -11.29 -10.82
C THR A 107 -5.85 -12.62 -10.60
N PRO A 108 -5.13 -13.76 -10.56
CA PRO A 108 -5.77 -15.09 -10.57
C PRO A 108 -6.78 -15.34 -9.43
N ASN A 109 -6.53 -14.78 -8.24
CA ASN A 109 -7.39 -15.01 -7.09
C ASN A 109 -8.04 -13.71 -6.59
N GLY A 110 -8.02 -12.65 -7.39
CA GLY A 110 -8.62 -11.37 -7.03
C GLY A 110 -7.81 -10.51 -6.09
N GLU A 111 -6.59 -10.92 -5.75
CA GLU A 111 -5.71 -10.10 -4.92
C GLU A 111 -5.36 -8.79 -5.62
N ALA A 112 -5.44 -7.68 -4.87
CA ALA A 112 -5.16 -6.35 -5.41
C ALA A 112 -3.65 -6.09 -5.35
N TRP A 113 -3.06 -5.76 -6.50
CA TRP A 113 -1.66 -5.35 -6.63
C TRP A 113 -1.58 -3.96 -7.24
N GLU A 114 -0.79 -3.10 -6.61
CA GLU A 114 -0.48 -1.76 -7.14
C GLU A 114 1.01 -1.58 -7.33
N VAL A 115 1.37 -0.73 -8.28
CA VAL A 115 2.73 -0.16 -8.40
C VAL A 115 2.58 1.33 -8.24
N TYR A 116 3.31 1.93 -7.31
CA TYR A 116 3.05 3.32 -6.92
C TYR A 116 4.32 4.04 -6.49
N THR A 117 4.23 5.36 -6.52
CA THR A 117 5.22 6.24 -5.90
C THR A 117 4.51 7.26 -5.01
N VAL A 118 5.13 7.61 -3.90
CA VAL A 118 4.61 8.62 -2.97
C VAL A 118 5.11 9.99 -3.41
N LEU A 119 4.17 10.92 -3.64
CA LEU A 119 4.47 12.29 -4.03
C LEU A 119 4.63 13.19 -2.80
N GLY A 120 3.95 12.87 -1.71
CA GLY A 120 3.99 13.63 -0.47
C GLY A 120 2.95 13.12 0.52
N ASP A 121 2.97 13.66 1.73
CA ASP A 121 1.97 13.33 2.75
C ASP A 121 0.63 13.98 2.44
N SER A 122 -0.45 13.35 2.91
CA SER A 122 -1.81 13.86 2.82
C SER A 122 -2.51 13.67 4.16
N PRO A 123 -3.39 14.62 4.58
CA PRO A 123 -4.20 14.44 5.76
C PRO A 123 -5.38 13.48 5.54
N GLN A 124 -5.64 13.10 4.29
CA GLN A 124 -6.78 12.26 3.94
C GLN A 124 -6.39 10.79 3.81
N ALA A 125 -7.24 9.93 4.37
CA ALA A 125 -7.08 8.48 4.20
C ALA A 125 -7.34 8.09 2.75
N CYS A 126 -8.31 8.75 2.10
CA CYS A 126 -8.79 8.35 0.79
C CYS A 126 -9.59 9.48 0.15
N ASP A 127 -9.53 9.59 -1.17
CA ASP A 127 -10.21 10.64 -1.95
C ASP A 127 -11.24 10.10 -2.95
N GLY A 128 -11.71 8.86 -2.75
CA GLY A 128 -12.61 8.22 -3.71
C GLY A 128 -11.92 7.42 -4.79
N SER A 129 -10.60 7.26 -4.72
CA SER A 129 -9.85 6.42 -5.64
C SER A 129 -10.12 4.94 -5.39
N ARG A 130 -9.62 4.06 -6.25
CA ARG A 130 -9.74 2.60 -6.08
C ARG A 130 -9.16 2.12 -4.76
N CYS A 131 -8.17 2.83 -4.23
CA CYS A 131 -7.63 2.56 -2.90
C CYS A 131 -8.74 2.51 -1.83
N CYS A 132 -9.75 3.39 -1.93
CA CYS A 132 -10.86 3.41 -0.99
C CYS A 132 -11.67 2.12 -1.03
N GLU A 133 -11.79 1.51 -2.19
CA GLU A 133 -12.52 0.25 -2.36
C GLU A 133 -11.78 -0.92 -1.74
N VAL A 134 -10.48 -1.03 -2.02
CA VAL A 134 -9.68 -2.16 -1.53
C VAL A 134 -9.26 -1.99 -0.08
N SER A 135 -8.97 -0.76 0.35
CA SER A 135 -8.50 -0.49 1.71
C SER A 135 -9.63 -0.26 2.71
N ALA A 136 -10.86 -0.20 2.25
CA ALA A 136 -12.04 0.05 3.10
C ALA A 136 -11.87 1.32 3.96
N GLY A 137 -11.32 2.40 3.37
CA GLY A 137 -11.14 3.67 4.05
C GLY A 137 -9.90 3.74 4.93
N CYS A 138 -8.81 3.18 4.47
CA CYS A 138 -7.52 3.18 5.20
C CYS A 138 -7.10 4.55 5.75
#